data_ac01e78c37f161db4f064d481478cdfb
#
_entry.id   ac01e78c37f161db4f064d481478cdfb
#
_cell.length_a   1.000
_cell.length_b   1.000
_cell.length_c   1.000
_cell.angle_alpha   90.00
_cell.angle_beta   90.00
_cell.angle_gamma   90.00
#
_symmetry.space_group_name_H-M   'P 1'
#
loop_
_entity.id
_entity.type
_entity.pdbx_description
1 polymer ?
#
loop_
_entity_poly.entity_id
_entity_poly.type
_entity_poly.pdbx_seq_one_letter_code
_entity_poly.pdbx_strand_id
1 'polypeptide(L)'
;ITNGQNADLILVCCKTDTDVQPAWKGVSIILVEADREGYKRGRNLDKVGLDAADTSEMFFEDVRVPITNCLGAEGQGFIYLMSELPQERLGIAIGAQTAAQRAFDMTCTFVRDRKVFGKPVMDFQNTRFVLADLKTKLQVGWAHLDWALARHMKKELTPVEASGAKLWH
;
A
#
# COMPACT_ATOMS: atom_id res chain seq x y z
N ILE A 1 10.39 3.56 -7.45
CA ILE A 1 9.05 3.12 -7.92
C ILE A 1 8.99 1.60 -7.87
N THR A 2 7.98 1.04 -7.20
CA THR A 2 7.72 -0.41 -7.18
C THR A 2 7.35 -0.89 -8.59
N ASN A 3 7.85 -2.06 -8.95
CA ASN A 3 7.69 -2.67 -10.29
C ASN A 3 8.36 -1.88 -11.45
N GLY A 4 9.26 -0.96 -11.13
CA GLY A 4 9.88 -0.09 -12.14
C GLY A 4 10.78 -0.81 -13.13
N GLN A 5 11.39 -1.95 -12.73
CA GLN A 5 12.22 -2.75 -13.65
C GLN A 5 11.40 -3.58 -14.63
N ASN A 6 10.19 -3.98 -14.26
CA ASN A 6 9.38 -4.91 -15.04
C ASN A 6 8.16 -4.26 -15.69
N ALA A 7 7.83 -3.02 -15.32
CA ALA A 7 6.68 -2.32 -15.90
C ALA A 7 6.87 -2.02 -17.40
N ASP A 8 5.87 -2.34 -18.20
CA ASP A 8 5.81 -1.98 -19.63
C ASP A 8 5.06 -0.67 -19.86
N LEU A 9 4.26 -0.25 -18.88
CA LEU A 9 3.49 0.98 -18.89
C LEU A 9 3.65 1.70 -17.56
N ILE A 10 3.95 2.99 -17.61
CA ILE A 10 4.15 3.83 -16.42
C ILE A 10 3.10 4.95 -16.40
N LEU A 11 2.44 5.11 -15.25
CA LEU A 11 1.56 6.25 -15.00
C LEU A 11 2.39 7.38 -14.37
N VAL A 12 2.74 8.36 -15.17
CA VAL A 12 3.60 9.48 -14.75
C VAL A 12 2.74 10.63 -14.27
N CYS A 13 2.80 10.91 -12.96
CA CYS A 13 2.21 12.11 -12.38
C CYS A 13 3.17 13.27 -12.55
N CYS A 14 2.85 14.19 -13.43
CA CYS A 14 3.71 15.34 -13.75
C CYS A 14 2.92 16.64 -13.78
N LYS A 15 3.64 17.76 -13.72
CA LYS A 15 3.06 19.07 -13.94
C LYS A 15 3.04 19.39 -15.43
N THR A 16 1.84 19.59 -15.96
CA THR A 16 1.61 20.10 -17.32
C THR A 16 1.39 21.61 -17.35
N ASP A 17 0.99 22.20 -16.21
CA ASP A 17 0.91 23.64 -16.00
C ASP A 17 1.62 24.00 -14.69
N THR A 18 2.70 24.76 -14.78
CA THR A 18 3.52 25.20 -13.64
C THR A 18 3.02 26.48 -12.99
N ASP A 19 2.20 27.25 -13.68
CA ASP A 19 1.83 28.63 -13.31
C ASP A 19 0.45 28.70 -12.66
N VAL A 20 -0.38 27.67 -12.83
CA VAL A 20 -1.74 27.63 -12.28
C VAL A 20 -1.74 27.58 -10.74
N GLN A 21 -2.69 28.30 -10.15
CA GLN A 21 -2.93 28.28 -8.70
C GLN A 21 -4.34 27.75 -8.38
N PRO A 22 -4.48 26.95 -7.34
CA PRO A 22 -3.44 26.32 -6.52
C PRO A 22 -2.64 25.28 -7.32
N ALA A 23 -1.36 25.09 -6.98
CA ALA A 23 -0.38 24.33 -7.76
C ALA A 23 -0.79 22.89 -8.11
N TRP A 24 -1.68 22.25 -7.34
CA TRP A 24 -2.18 20.91 -7.61
C TRP A 24 -3.07 20.81 -8.88
N LYS A 25 -3.67 21.94 -9.31
CA LYS A 25 -4.47 21.99 -10.55
C LYS A 25 -3.62 21.85 -11.82
N GLY A 26 -2.31 22.02 -11.71
CA GLY A 26 -1.39 21.79 -12.83
C GLY A 26 -0.89 20.35 -12.95
N VAL A 27 -1.39 19.42 -12.13
CA VAL A 27 -0.96 18.01 -12.15
C VAL A 27 -1.83 17.21 -13.09
N SER A 28 -1.19 16.49 -14.01
CA SER A 28 -1.82 15.53 -14.92
C SER A 28 -1.21 14.14 -14.74
N ILE A 29 -1.89 13.11 -15.20
CA ILE A 29 -1.37 11.75 -15.27
C ILE A 29 -1.19 11.41 -16.74
N ILE A 30 0.02 11.02 -17.10
CA ILE A 30 0.38 10.67 -18.49
C ILE A 30 0.84 9.22 -18.53
N LEU A 31 0.30 8.45 -19.46
CA LEU A 31 0.69 7.08 -19.72
C LEU A 31 1.93 7.09 -20.62
N VAL A 32 3.01 6.44 -20.13
CA VAL A 32 4.27 6.34 -20.84
C VAL A 32 4.62 4.87 -21.00
N GLU A 33 4.72 4.41 -22.24
CA GLU A 33 5.20 3.08 -22.56
C GLU A 33 6.72 2.99 -22.28
N ALA A 34 7.17 1.86 -21.74
CA ALA A 34 8.54 1.69 -21.27
C ALA A 34 9.60 1.55 -22.42
N ASP A 35 9.17 1.45 -23.65
CA ASP A 35 10.00 1.41 -24.86
C ASP A 35 10.20 2.79 -25.51
N ARG A 36 9.63 3.85 -24.90
CA ARG A 36 9.79 5.21 -25.43
C ARG A 36 11.22 5.70 -25.32
N GLU A 37 11.67 6.38 -26.38
CA GLU A 37 12.93 7.11 -26.36
C GLU A 37 12.93 8.16 -25.24
N GLY A 38 14.06 8.25 -24.50
CA GLY A 38 14.20 9.14 -23.36
C GLY A 38 13.77 8.56 -22.01
N TYR A 39 13.05 7.42 -21.99
CA TYR A 39 12.81 6.69 -20.74
C TYR A 39 13.99 5.75 -20.43
N LYS A 40 14.44 5.76 -19.18
CA LYS A 40 15.52 4.88 -18.70
C LYS A 40 15.19 4.30 -17.34
N ARG A 41 15.36 2.98 -17.18
CA ARG A 41 15.35 2.32 -15.89
C ARG A 41 16.68 2.56 -15.18
N GLY A 42 16.62 3.01 -13.93
CA GLY A 42 17.78 3.15 -13.06
C GLY A 42 18.08 1.86 -12.29
N ARG A 43 18.79 2.01 -11.19
CA ARG A 43 19.15 0.87 -10.34
C ARG A 43 17.96 0.41 -9.49
N ASN A 44 17.98 -0.87 -9.13
CA ASN A 44 17.16 -1.39 -8.03
C ASN A 44 17.72 -0.89 -6.69
N LEU A 45 16.83 -0.58 -5.76
CA LEU A 45 17.19 -0.18 -4.41
C LEU A 45 17.43 -1.41 -3.53
N ASP A 46 18.43 -1.36 -2.70
CA ASP A 46 18.64 -2.31 -1.62
C ASP A 46 17.59 -2.04 -0.53
N LYS A 47 16.83 -3.06 -0.17
CA LYS A 47 15.73 -2.96 0.81
C LYS A 47 15.95 -3.92 1.97
N VAL A 48 15.31 -3.63 3.10
CA VAL A 48 15.37 -4.48 4.31
C VAL A 48 14.51 -5.75 4.17
N GLY A 49 13.83 -5.92 3.06
CA GLY A 49 12.98 -7.08 2.75
C GLY A 49 12.20 -6.91 1.47
N LEU A 50 11.37 -7.89 1.14
CA LEU A 50 10.63 -7.97 -0.12
C LEU A 50 11.55 -7.92 -1.36
N ASP A 51 12.64 -8.68 -1.34
CA ASP A 51 13.65 -8.67 -2.40
C ASP A 51 13.10 -9.13 -3.75
N ALA A 52 12.06 -9.97 -3.73
CA ALA A 52 11.38 -10.42 -4.93
C ALA A 52 10.52 -9.33 -5.62
N ALA A 53 10.18 -8.25 -4.90
CA ALA A 53 9.49 -7.09 -5.47
C ALA A 53 10.52 -6.00 -5.75
N ASP A 54 10.73 -5.66 -7.02
CA ASP A 54 11.65 -4.58 -7.38
C ASP A 54 11.13 -3.22 -6.91
N THR A 55 12.07 -2.36 -6.57
CA THR A 55 11.84 -0.92 -6.35
C THR A 55 13.00 -0.18 -6.97
N SER A 56 12.75 0.64 -7.97
CA SER A 56 13.81 1.22 -8.77
C SER A 56 13.65 2.72 -9.03
N GLU A 57 14.76 3.31 -9.41
CA GLU A 57 14.79 4.65 -9.98
C GLU A 57 14.30 4.61 -11.43
N MET A 58 13.68 5.69 -11.87
CA MET A 58 13.25 5.90 -13.26
C MET A 58 13.63 7.31 -13.69
N PHE A 59 14.06 7.44 -14.93
CA PHE A 59 14.46 8.70 -15.51
C PHE A 59 13.68 8.96 -16.79
N PHE A 60 13.23 10.18 -16.97
CA PHE A 60 12.50 10.67 -18.12
C PHE A 60 13.19 11.91 -18.65
N GLU A 61 13.68 11.85 -19.88
CA GLU A 61 14.43 12.94 -20.52
C GLU A 61 13.86 13.12 -21.94
N ASP A 62 13.16 14.23 -22.15
CA ASP A 62 12.51 14.57 -23.42
C ASP A 62 11.61 13.46 -24.01
N VAL A 63 10.99 12.65 -23.18
CA VAL A 63 10.10 11.56 -23.60
C VAL A 63 8.88 12.14 -24.29
N ARG A 64 8.63 11.73 -25.52
CA ARG A 64 7.49 12.16 -26.31
C ARG A 64 6.42 11.07 -26.36
N VAL A 65 5.20 11.44 -26.00
CA VAL A 65 4.03 10.57 -26.07
C VAL A 65 2.88 11.26 -26.83
N PRO A 66 1.94 10.50 -27.40
CA PRO A 66 0.73 11.08 -27.97
C PRO A 66 -0.07 11.83 -26.91
N ILE A 67 -0.73 12.92 -27.29
CA ILE A 67 -1.59 13.68 -26.36
C ILE A 67 -2.74 12.84 -25.80
N THR A 68 -3.14 11.79 -26.53
CA THR A 68 -4.16 10.82 -26.11
C THR A 68 -3.72 9.96 -24.91
N ASN A 69 -2.44 9.97 -24.56
CA ASN A 69 -1.92 9.29 -23.38
C ASN A 69 -2.18 10.07 -22.09
N CYS A 70 -2.75 11.27 -22.15
CA CYS A 70 -3.23 11.96 -20.96
C CYS A 70 -4.44 11.21 -20.39
N LEU A 71 -4.34 10.75 -19.16
CA LEU A 71 -5.40 10.03 -18.47
C LEU A 71 -6.49 11.03 -18.04
N GLY A 72 -7.65 10.95 -18.68
CA GLY A 72 -8.75 11.88 -18.42
C GLY A 72 -8.46 13.28 -18.92
N ALA A 73 -8.77 14.29 -18.10
CA ALA A 73 -8.56 15.69 -18.45
C ALA A 73 -7.23 16.22 -17.87
N GLU A 74 -6.58 17.09 -18.62
CA GLU A 74 -5.39 17.80 -18.17
C GLU A 74 -5.69 18.61 -16.90
N GLY A 75 -4.76 18.63 -15.96
CA GLY A 75 -4.89 19.33 -14.68
C GLY A 75 -5.77 18.60 -13.64
N GLN A 76 -6.32 17.44 -13.96
CA GLN A 76 -7.16 16.66 -13.04
C GLN A 76 -6.43 15.52 -12.33
N GLY A 77 -5.16 15.30 -12.62
CA GLY A 77 -4.38 14.16 -12.10
C GLY A 77 -4.37 14.08 -10.58
N PHE A 78 -4.24 15.20 -9.88
CA PHE A 78 -4.29 15.22 -8.43
C PHE A 78 -5.65 14.77 -7.89
N ILE A 79 -6.75 15.17 -8.52
CA ILE A 79 -8.10 14.76 -8.11
C ILE A 79 -8.28 13.26 -8.31
N TYR A 80 -7.81 12.70 -9.43
CA TYR A 80 -7.88 11.25 -9.66
C TYR A 80 -7.11 10.46 -8.61
N LEU A 81 -5.90 10.90 -8.24
CA LEU A 81 -5.14 10.27 -7.16
C LEU A 81 -5.87 10.35 -5.82
N MET A 82 -6.41 11.51 -5.48
CA MET A 82 -7.10 11.70 -4.19
C MET A 82 -8.37 10.86 -4.09
N SER A 83 -9.07 10.60 -5.20
CA SER A 83 -10.28 9.76 -5.20
C SER A 83 -9.98 8.29 -4.90
N GLU A 84 -8.79 7.79 -5.27
CA GLU A 84 -8.39 6.40 -5.07
C GLU A 84 -7.69 6.13 -3.73
N LEU A 85 -7.13 7.16 -3.09
CA LEU A 85 -6.38 6.99 -1.83
C LEU A 85 -7.16 6.31 -0.69
N PRO A 86 -8.47 6.52 -0.50
CA PRO A 86 -9.21 5.79 0.53
C PRO A 86 -9.18 4.28 0.33
N GLN A 87 -9.34 3.82 -0.90
CA GLN A 87 -9.25 2.41 -1.26
C GLN A 87 -7.84 1.85 -1.04
N GLU A 88 -6.81 2.57 -1.45
CA GLU A 88 -5.41 2.16 -1.25
C GLU A 88 -5.06 2.03 0.24
N ARG A 89 -5.48 3.00 1.06
CA ARG A 89 -5.28 2.97 2.51
C ARG A 89 -5.97 1.76 3.15
N LEU A 90 -7.19 1.46 2.72
CA LEU A 90 -7.93 0.29 3.19
C LEU A 90 -7.21 -1.01 2.78
N GLY A 91 -6.71 -1.09 1.56
CA GLY A 91 -5.91 -2.23 1.08
C GLY A 91 -4.67 -2.49 1.95
N ILE A 92 -3.97 -1.44 2.38
CA ILE A 92 -2.82 -1.54 3.30
C ILE A 92 -3.25 -2.08 4.67
N ALA A 93 -4.36 -1.57 5.21
CA ALA A 93 -4.89 -2.02 6.50
C ALA A 93 -5.29 -3.51 6.47
N ILE A 94 -5.94 -3.96 5.39
CA ILE A 94 -6.28 -5.38 5.18
C ILE A 94 -5.02 -6.26 5.13
N GLY A 95 -4.02 -5.83 4.37
CA GLY A 95 -2.74 -6.55 4.26
C GLY A 95 -2.04 -6.69 5.61
N ALA A 96 -1.97 -5.61 6.40
CA ALA A 96 -1.35 -5.59 7.71
C ALA A 96 -2.09 -6.50 8.71
N GLN A 97 -3.41 -6.40 8.79
CA GLN A 97 -4.24 -7.25 9.65
C GLN A 97 -4.11 -8.74 9.30
N THR A 98 -4.11 -9.05 8.01
CA THR A 98 -3.97 -10.43 7.53
C THR A 98 -2.59 -11.01 7.88
N ALA A 99 -1.53 -10.22 7.69
CA ALA A 99 -0.16 -10.62 8.05
C ALA A 99 -0.03 -10.82 9.57
N ALA A 100 -0.59 -9.92 10.38
CA ALA A 100 -0.59 -10.03 11.83
C ALA A 100 -1.37 -11.28 12.31
N GLN A 101 -2.54 -11.57 11.72
CA GLN A 101 -3.30 -12.78 12.00
C GLN A 101 -2.47 -14.03 11.68
N ARG A 102 -1.82 -14.07 10.52
CA ARG A 102 -0.99 -15.22 10.14
C ARG A 102 0.20 -15.41 11.08
N ALA A 103 0.87 -14.34 11.44
CA ALA A 103 1.97 -14.38 12.41
C ALA A 103 1.50 -14.91 13.79
N PHE A 104 0.33 -14.48 14.24
CA PHE A 104 -0.27 -14.96 15.48
C PHE A 104 -0.57 -16.46 15.42
N ASP A 105 -1.18 -16.95 14.36
CA ASP A 105 -1.53 -18.36 14.21
C ASP A 105 -0.27 -19.25 14.17
N MET A 106 0.75 -18.83 13.44
CA MET A 106 2.06 -19.51 13.42
C MET A 106 2.72 -19.51 14.81
N THR A 107 2.65 -18.39 15.53
CA THR A 107 3.17 -18.26 16.89
C THR A 107 2.44 -19.21 17.84
N CYS A 108 1.11 -19.29 17.76
CA CYS A 108 0.33 -20.21 18.59
C CYS A 108 0.73 -21.68 18.35
N THR A 109 1.00 -22.07 17.11
CA THR A 109 1.51 -23.41 16.79
C THR A 109 2.89 -23.62 17.39
N PHE A 110 3.82 -22.69 17.16
CA PHE A 110 5.18 -22.79 17.66
C PHE A 110 5.24 -22.91 19.19
N VAL A 111 4.52 -22.09 19.94
CA VAL A 111 4.59 -22.10 21.43
C VAL A 111 3.90 -23.33 22.06
N ARG A 112 3.00 -24.02 21.34
CA ARG A 112 2.45 -25.30 21.76
C ARG A 112 3.48 -26.44 21.61
N ASP A 113 4.25 -26.42 20.53
CA ASP A 113 5.20 -27.48 20.22
C ASP A 113 6.54 -27.30 20.93
N ARG A 114 7.00 -26.06 21.07
CA ARG A 114 8.28 -25.73 21.70
C ARG A 114 8.22 -25.96 23.20
N LYS A 115 9.08 -26.83 23.72
CA LYS A 115 9.24 -27.12 25.15
C LYS A 115 10.49 -26.43 25.72
N VAL A 116 10.35 -25.84 26.90
CA VAL A 116 11.41 -25.19 27.67
C VAL A 116 11.16 -25.53 29.14
N PHE A 117 12.18 -25.90 29.86
CA PHE A 117 12.07 -26.35 31.27
C PHE A 117 11.01 -27.46 31.48
N GLY A 118 10.94 -28.41 30.55
CA GLY A 118 10.08 -29.57 30.66
C GLY A 118 8.62 -29.38 30.29
N LYS A 119 8.19 -28.18 29.88
CA LYS A 119 6.81 -27.89 29.49
C LYS A 119 6.72 -27.02 28.24
N PRO A 120 5.57 -27.03 27.51
CA PRO A 120 5.35 -26.11 26.39
C PRO A 120 5.52 -24.65 26.76
N VAL A 121 6.03 -23.82 25.86
CA VAL A 121 6.12 -22.35 26.05
C VAL A 121 4.74 -21.74 26.29
N MET A 122 3.70 -22.30 25.70
CA MET A 122 2.29 -21.90 25.93
C MET A 122 1.87 -21.98 27.40
N ASP A 123 2.50 -22.84 28.22
CA ASP A 123 2.11 -23.02 29.62
C ASP A 123 2.67 -21.95 30.56
N PHE A 124 3.54 -21.08 30.08
CA PHE A 124 4.03 -19.96 30.87
C PHE A 124 2.99 -18.83 30.89
N GLN A 125 2.72 -18.28 32.08
CA GLN A 125 1.69 -17.27 32.31
C GLN A 125 1.88 -16.03 31.41
N ASN A 126 3.10 -15.51 31.31
CA ASN A 126 3.38 -14.35 30.45
C ASN A 126 3.04 -14.62 28.98
N THR A 127 3.38 -15.81 28.46
CA THR A 127 3.04 -16.19 27.10
C THR A 127 1.53 -16.18 26.88
N ARG A 128 0.77 -16.75 27.79
CA ARG A 128 -0.71 -16.76 27.74
C ARG A 128 -1.29 -15.36 27.73
N PHE A 129 -0.80 -14.47 28.61
CA PHE A 129 -1.31 -13.10 28.70
C PHE A 129 -1.01 -12.29 27.45
N VAL A 130 0.21 -12.37 26.93
CA VAL A 130 0.58 -11.71 25.67
C VAL A 130 -0.28 -12.21 24.50
N LEU A 131 -0.47 -13.53 24.38
CA LEU A 131 -1.29 -14.09 23.30
C LEU A 131 -2.77 -13.71 23.45
N ALA A 132 -3.30 -13.63 24.67
CA ALA A 132 -4.67 -13.19 24.92
C ALA A 132 -4.88 -11.74 24.50
N ASP A 133 -3.95 -10.84 24.86
CA ASP A 133 -3.98 -9.44 24.44
C ASP A 133 -3.90 -9.31 22.91
N LEU A 134 -2.95 -9.98 22.26
CA LEU A 134 -2.81 -9.99 20.81
C LEU A 134 -4.06 -10.53 20.12
N LYS A 135 -4.65 -11.62 20.62
CA LYS A 135 -5.89 -12.17 20.05
C LYS A 135 -7.03 -11.17 20.13
N THR A 136 -7.16 -10.49 21.26
CA THR A 136 -8.20 -9.47 21.44
C THR A 136 -8.01 -8.31 20.45
N LYS A 137 -6.79 -7.80 20.31
CA LYS A 137 -6.46 -6.75 19.32
C LYS A 137 -6.78 -7.17 17.91
N LEU A 138 -6.43 -8.40 17.53
CA LEU A 138 -6.77 -8.93 16.20
C LEU A 138 -8.27 -9.01 15.96
N GLN A 139 -9.07 -9.41 16.96
CA GLN A 139 -10.53 -9.45 16.83
C GLN A 139 -11.12 -8.05 16.66
N VAL A 140 -10.65 -7.07 17.43
CA VAL A 140 -11.07 -5.67 17.28
C VAL A 140 -10.69 -5.15 15.89
N GLY A 141 -9.47 -5.46 15.42
CA GLY A 141 -9.02 -5.08 14.09
C GLY A 141 -9.90 -5.64 12.99
N TRP A 142 -10.27 -6.93 13.05
CA TRP A 142 -11.18 -7.52 12.07
C TRP A 142 -12.57 -6.86 12.08
N ALA A 143 -13.14 -6.60 13.25
CA ALA A 143 -14.43 -5.91 13.35
C ALA A 143 -14.38 -4.49 12.74
N HIS A 144 -13.27 -3.76 12.96
CA HIS A 144 -13.04 -2.45 12.35
C HIS A 144 -12.92 -2.54 10.81
N LEU A 145 -12.19 -3.53 10.30
CA LEU A 145 -12.07 -3.73 8.85
C LEU A 145 -13.39 -4.13 8.20
N ASP A 146 -14.17 -5.02 8.82
CA ASP A 146 -15.49 -5.40 8.31
C ASP A 146 -16.42 -4.19 8.20
N TRP A 147 -16.40 -3.32 9.22
CA TRP A 147 -17.13 -2.06 9.19
C TRP A 147 -16.63 -1.13 8.07
N ALA A 148 -15.32 -0.95 7.94
CA ALA A 148 -14.72 -0.08 6.91
C ALA A 148 -15.00 -0.59 5.50
N LEU A 149 -14.91 -1.90 5.28
CA LEU A 149 -15.23 -2.56 4.01
C LEU A 149 -16.70 -2.38 3.64
N ALA A 150 -17.61 -2.59 4.61
CA ALA A 150 -19.05 -2.40 4.37
C ALA A 150 -19.38 -0.97 3.94
N ARG A 151 -18.72 0.03 4.53
CA ARG A 151 -18.85 1.45 4.11
C ARG A 151 -18.23 1.72 2.76
N HIS A 152 -17.06 1.14 2.48
CA HIS A 152 -16.40 1.27 1.18
C HIS A 152 -17.28 0.72 0.05
N MET A 153 -17.85 -0.46 0.23
CA MET A 153 -18.76 -1.06 -0.75
C MET A 153 -20.00 -0.21 -1.05
N LYS A 154 -20.45 0.58 -0.07
CA LYS A 154 -21.53 1.56 -0.23
C LYS A 154 -21.08 2.93 -0.75
N LYS A 155 -19.78 3.11 -0.98
CA LYS A 155 -19.16 4.42 -1.33
C LYS A 155 -19.36 5.50 -0.24
N GLU A 156 -19.45 5.08 1.01
CA GLU A 156 -19.65 5.94 2.18
C GLU A 156 -18.38 6.11 3.03
N LEU A 157 -17.30 5.34 2.74
CA LEU A 157 -16.06 5.44 3.48
C LEU A 157 -15.38 6.78 3.21
N THR A 158 -15.22 7.57 4.25
CA THR A 158 -14.56 8.87 4.14
C THR A 158 -13.03 8.74 4.12
N PRO A 159 -12.29 9.73 3.56
CA PRO A 159 -10.83 9.75 3.62
C PRO A 159 -10.27 9.72 5.05
N VAL A 160 -10.99 10.28 6.02
CA VAL A 160 -10.61 10.27 7.45
C VAL A 160 -10.72 8.86 8.01
N GLU A 161 -11.83 8.17 7.78
CA GLU A 161 -12.05 6.79 8.21
C GLU A 161 -11.04 5.82 7.59
N ALA A 162 -10.76 5.97 6.29
CA ALA A 162 -9.73 5.19 5.61
C ALA A 162 -8.32 5.45 6.18
N SER A 163 -8.03 6.69 6.57
CA SER A 163 -6.77 7.05 7.23
C SER A 163 -6.68 6.43 8.63
N GLY A 164 -7.79 6.43 9.37
CA GLY A 164 -7.89 5.76 10.67
C GLY A 164 -7.66 4.25 10.57
N ALA A 165 -8.23 3.60 9.55
CA ALA A 165 -8.00 2.19 9.30
C ALA A 165 -6.50 1.90 9.07
N LYS A 166 -5.85 2.64 8.19
CA LYS A 166 -4.40 2.49 7.95
C LYS A 166 -3.55 2.81 9.18
N LEU A 167 -3.97 3.75 10.01
CA LEU A 167 -3.22 4.14 11.23
C LEU A 167 -3.28 3.05 12.30
N TRP A 168 -4.44 2.42 12.48
CA TRP A 168 -4.66 1.38 13.49
C TRP A 168 -3.94 0.07 13.13
N HIS A 169 -4.01 -0.34 11.89
CA HIS A 169 -3.46 -1.61 11.40
C HIS A 169 -2.00 -1.48 10.96
#